data_c1f579ebb6826e4be8be715fb18d0879
#
_entry.id   c1f579ebb6826e4be8be715fb18d0879
#
_cell.length_a   1.000
_cell.length_b   1.000
_cell.length_c   1.000
_cell.angle_alpha   90.00
_cell.angle_beta   90.00
_cell.angle_gamma   90.00
#
_symmetry.space_group_name_H-M   'P 1'
#
loop_
_entity.id
_entity.type
_entity.pdbx_description
1 polymer ?
#
loop_
_entity_poly.entity_id
_entity_poly.type
_entity_poly.pdbx_seq_one_letter_code
_entity_poly.pdbx_strand_id
1 'polypeptide(L)'
;MNEAYSANRLLLGSWTPEIYKIRNGYHRKRSGDLVIDVLPGWTIVNENGGDNKVVRHSYIPSPLIFMGHSVKPAIIQTPVTIDHIAPTLAHFMRIRAPNACTSAPITDLR
;
A
#
# COMPACT_ATOMS: atom_id res chain seq x y z
N MET A 1 -1.56 1.29 20.84
CA MET A 1 -2.55 1.34 19.74
C MET A 1 -2.57 2.75 19.22
N ASN A 2 -2.35 2.96 17.94
CA ASN A 2 -2.40 4.28 17.32
C ASN A 2 -3.84 4.65 17.01
N GLU A 3 -4.53 3.80 16.28
CA GLU A 3 -5.94 3.99 15.94
C GLU A 3 -6.63 2.63 15.70
N ALA A 4 -7.96 2.61 15.80
CA ALA A 4 -8.78 1.46 15.47
C ALA A 4 -9.90 1.87 14.51
N TYR A 5 -10.12 1.07 13.48
CA TYR A 5 -11.11 1.31 12.45
C TYR A 5 -12.11 0.17 12.43
N SER A 6 -13.41 0.48 12.59
CA SER A 6 -14.45 -0.50 12.36
C SER A 6 -14.71 -0.71 10.87
N ALA A 7 -15.22 -1.90 10.51
CA ALA A 7 -15.61 -2.22 9.15
C ALA A 7 -16.58 -1.18 8.56
N ASN A 8 -17.55 -0.73 9.34
CA ASN A 8 -18.51 0.31 8.91
C ASN A 8 -17.81 1.63 8.61
N ARG A 9 -16.85 2.06 9.45
CA ARG A 9 -16.08 3.29 9.21
C ARG A 9 -15.24 3.18 7.95
N LEU A 10 -14.65 2.00 7.68
CA LEU A 10 -13.84 1.77 6.47
C LEU A 10 -14.70 1.77 5.20
N LEU A 11 -15.90 1.22 5.24
CA LEU A 11 -16.77 1.09 4.07
C LEU A 11 -17.59 2.36 3.80
N LEU A 12 -18.08 3.03 4.83
CA LEU A 12 -19.07 4.09 4.73
C LEU A 12 -18.61 5.43 5.33
N GLY A 13 -17.49 5.45 6.05
CA GLY A 13 -16.99 6.65 6.71
C GLY A 13 -16.39 7.67 5.73
N SER A 14 -16.21 8.90 6.22
CA SER A 14 -15.56 9.98 5.48
C SER A 14 -14.16 9.60 5.07
N TRP A 15 -13.78 10.03 3.87
CA TRP A 15 -12.44 9.80 3.34
C TRP A 15 -11.40 10.65 4.08
N THR A 16 -10.33 10.02 4.54
CA THR A 16 -9.11 10.67 5.04
C THR A 16 -7.89 9.96 4.45
N PRO A 17 -6.71 10.60 4.38
CA PRO A 17 -5.50 9.97 3.85
C PRO A 17 -5.13 8.65 4.54
N GLU A 18 -5.30 8.58 5.86
CA GLU A 18 -5.02 7.37 6.64
C GLU A 18 -6.02 6.25 6.31
N ILE A 19 -7.31 6.57 6.30
CA ILE A 19 -8.38 5.61 5.96
C ILE A 19 -8.23 5.08 4.55
N TYR A 20 -7.76 5.88 3.61
CA TYR A 20 -7.56 5.48 2.22
C TYR A 20 -6.66 4.24 2.09
N LYS A 21 -5.50 4.25 2.75
CA LYS A 21 -4.55 3.12 2.72
C LYS A 21 -5.15 1.84 3.30
N ILE A 22 -5.83 1.96 4.44
CA ILE A 22 -6.44 0.83 5.12
C ILE A 22 -7.64 0.30 4.33
N ARG A 23 -8.47 1.18 3.79
CA ARG A 23 -9.63 0.82 2.97
C ARG A 23 -9.23 0.06 1.71
N ASN A 24 -8.15 0.43 1.04
CA ASN A 24 -7.65 -0.28 -0.14
C ASN A 24 -7.19 -1.71 0.16
N GLY A 25 -6.73 -1.99 1.39
CA GLY A 25 -6.37 -3.33 1.84
C GLY A 25 -7.53 -4.11 2.47
N TYR A 26 -8.68 -3.48 2.70
CA TYR A 26 -9.82 -4.10 3.38
C TYR A 26 -10.68 -4.91 2.39
N HIS A 27 -11.05 -6.13 2.80
CA HIS A 27 -11.96 -6.99 2.05
C HIS A 27 -13.09 -7.49 2.94
N ARG A 28 -14.34 -7.15 2.60
CA ARG A 28 -15.54 -7.40 3.41
C ARG A 28 -15.70 -8.84 3.91
N LYS A 29 -15.28 -9.82 3.12
CA LYS A 29 -15.43 -11.27 3.47
C LYS A 29 -14.17 -11.90 4.07
N ARG A 30 -13.04 -11.20 4.08
CA ARG A 30 -11.74 -11.75 4.50
C ARG A 30 -11.10 -10.97 5.63
N SER A 31 -11.40 -9.68 5.73
CA SER A 31 -10.95 -8.84 6.84
C SER A 31 -11.91 -8.94 7.99
N GLY A 32 -11.40 -8.80 9.22
CA GLY A 32 -12.23 -8.77 10.43
C GLY A 32 -13.10 -7.52 10.53
N ASP A 33 -13.91 -7.47 11.58
CA ASP A 33 -14.80 -6.34 11.85
C ASP A 33 -14.07 -5.10 12.39
N LEU A 34 -12.83 -5.29 12.87
CA LEU A 34 -12.00 -4.23 13.44
C LEU A 34 -10.58 -4.34 12.88
N VAL A 35 -10.08 -3.24 12.35
CA VAL A 35 -8.67 -3.08 11.94
C VAL A 35 -7.97 -2.20 12.96
N ILE A 36 -6.89 -2.69 13.54
CA ILE A 36 -6.10 -2.00 14.56
C ILE A 36 -4.80 -1.53 13.94
N ASP A 37 -4.52 -0.25 14.05
CA ASP A 37 -3.22 0.33 13.73
C ASP A 37 -2.37 0.37 15.00
N VAL A 38 -1.16 -0.16 14.92
CA VAL A 38 -0.23 -0.30 16.05
C VAL A 38 0.95 0.63 15.83
N LEU A 39 1.34 1.32 16.89
CA LEU A 39 2.50 2.20 16.88
C LEU A 39 3.79 1.44 16.50
N PRO A 40 4.74 2.10 15.83
CA PRO A 40 6.04 1.51 15.51
C PRO A 40 6.74 0.99 16.75
N GLY A 41 7.33 -0.20 16.66
CA GLY A 41 8.05 -0.83 17.77
C GLY A 41 7.17 -1.58 18.78
N TRP A 42 5.86 -1.55 18.64
CA TRP A 42 4.93 -2.34 19.44
C TRP A 42 4.64 -3.68 18.78
N THR A 43 4.36 -4.69 19.60
CA THR A 43 4.05 -6.05 19.16
C THR A 43 2.67 -6.43 19.68
N ILE A 44 1.87 -7.08 18.84
CA ILE A 44 0.62 -7.72 19.28
C ILE A 44 0.98 -9.10 19.83
N VAL A 45 0.71 -9.32 21.12
CA VAL A 45 0.97 -10.59 21.80
C VAL A 45 -0.36 -11.30 22.02
N ASN A 46 -0.44 -12.56 21.62
CA ASN A 46 -1.55 -13.44 21.99
C ASN A 46 -1.34 -13.93 23.42
N GLU A 47 -2.43 -14.10 24.20
CA GLU A 47 -2.40 -14.59 25.58
C GLU A 47 -1.67 -15.95 25.72
N ASN A 48 -1.65 -16.75 24.67
CA ASN A 48 -1.02 -18.07 24.63
C ASN A 48 0.48 -18.05 24.26
N GLY A 49 1.12 -16.89 24.17
CA GLY A 49 2.57 -16.75 24.01
C GLY A 49 3.17 -17.25 22.69
N GLY A 50 2.35 -17.66 21.73
CA GLY A 50 2.80 -18.06 20.40
C GLY A 50 2.78 -16.90 19.40
N ASP A 51 3.79 -16.78 18.58
CA ASP A 51 3.93 -15.83 17.48
C ASP A 51 3.92 -14.34 17.86
N ASN A 52 5.04 -13.88 18.38
CA ASN A 52 5.35 -12.45 18.48
C ASN A 52 5.71 -11.90 17.10
N LYS A 53 4.72 -11.39 16.36
CA LYS A 53 4.97 -10.66 15.13
C LYS A 53 5.23 -9.20 15.44
N VAL A 54 6.44 -8.75 15.18
CA VAL A 54 6.76 -7.32 15.24
C VAL A 54 5.97 -6.60 14.15
N VAL A 55 5.04 -5.74 14.54
CA VAL A 55 4.31 -4.90 13.60
C VAL A 55 5.25 -3.78 13.16
N ARG A 56 5.66 -3.82 11.91
CA ARG A 56 6.43 -2.74 11.29
C ARG A 56 5.49 -1.65 10.84
N HIS A 57 5.94 -0.41 10.97
CA HIS A 57 5.22 0.71 10.38
C HIS A 57 5.08 0.51 8.86
N SER A 58 3.97 0.93 8.30
CA SER A 58 3.66 0.78 6.86
C SER A 58 4.59 1.57 5.92
N TYR A 59 5.45 2.43 6.47
CA TYR A 59 6.42 3.20 5.69
C TYR A 59 7.79 2.53 5.75
N ILE A 60 8.05 1.66 4.78
CA ILE A 60 9.37 1.03 4.59
C ILE A 60 9.88 1.49 3.22
N PRO A 61 10.85 2.43 3.18
CA PRO A 61 11.46 2.83 1.92
C PRO A 61 12.21 1.63 1.32
N SER A 62 11.87 1.27 0.09
CA SER A 62 12.47 0.18 -0.65
C SER A 62 12.87 0.67 -2.03
N PRO A 63 14.01 0.20 -2.59
CA PRO A 63 14.36 0.53 -3.96
C PRO A 63 13.36 -0.10 -4.92
N LEU A 64 13.00 0.64 -5.96
CA LEU A 64 12.20 0.19 -7.07
C LEU A 64 13.08 0.20 -8.33
N ILE A 65 13.29 -0.95 -8.94
CA ILE A 65 14.18 -1.10 -10.09
C ILE A 65 13.38 -1.64 -11.27
N PHE A 66 13.42 -0.91 -12.39
CA PHE A 66 12.88 -1.35 -13.66
C PHE A 66 14.03 -1.67 -14.64
N MET A 67 13.92 -2.80 -15.31
CA MET A 67 14.86 -3.20 -16.35
C MET A 67 14.10 -3.79 -17.54
N GLY A 68 14.40 -3.35 -18.74
CA GLY A 68 13.76 -3.86 -19.95
C GLY A 68 14.10 -3.08 -21.21
N HIS A 69 13.65 -3.56 -22.35
CA HIS A 69 13.99 -3.02 -23.67
C HIS A 69 13.58 -1.54 -23.85
N SER A 70 12.48 -1.14 -23.27
CA SER A 70 11.94 0.23 -23.43
C SER A 70 12.24 1.15 -22.25
N VAL A 71 13.08 0.71 -21.31
CA VAL A 71 13.43 1.49 -20.12
C VAL A 71 14.71 2.26 -20.36
N LYS A 72 14.66 3.58 -20.22
CA LYS A 72 15.87 4.41 -20.28
C LYS A 72 16.64 4.35 -18.97
N PRO A 73 17.97 4.38 -19.02
CA PRO A 73 18.77 4.54 -17.80
C PRO A 73 18.46 5.88 -17.12
N ALA A 74 17.89 5.83 -15.94
CA ALA A 74 17.55 7.01 -15.15
C ALA A 74 17.56 6.67 -13.65
N ILE A 75 17.88 7.65 -12.83
CA ILE A 75 17.76 7.57 -11.37
C ILE A 75 16.72 8.61 -10.95
N ILE A 76 15.59 8.15 -10.44
CA ILE A 76 14.50 9.00 -9.96
C ILE A 76 14.61 9.07 -8.44
N GLN A 77 14.86 10.25 -7.90
CA GLN A 77 14.98 10.49 -6.46
C GLN A 77 13.65 10.89 -5.81
N THR A 78 12.65 11.24 -6.62
CA THR A 78 11.31 11.57 -6.12
C THR A 78 10.66 10.33 -5.51
N PRO A 79 10.24 10.37 -4.24
CA PRO A 79 9.56 9.25 -3.61
C PRO A 79 8.26 8.91 -4.35
N VAL A 80 8.05 7.63 -4.61
CA VAL A 80 6.82 7.10 -5.20
C VAL A 80 6.22 6.05 -4.28
N THR A 81 4.93 5.87 -4.38
CA THR A 81 4.21 4.84 -3.62
C THR A 81 3.97 3.60 -4.49
N ILE A 82 3.70 2.47 -3.85
CA ILE A 82 3.57 1.16 -4.52
C ILE A 82 2.45 1.13 -5.58
N ASP A 83 1.45 1.97 -5.44
CA ASP A 83 0.31 2.11 -6.37
C ASP A 83 0.70 2.70 -7.74
N HIS A 84 1.89 3.29 -7.87
CA HIS A 84 2.44 3.72 -9.16
C HIS A 84 3.00 2.58 -10.02
N ILE A 85 3.26 1.39 -9.44
CA ILE A 85 3.92 0.28 -10.15
C ILE A 85 3.02 -0.25 -11.27
N ALA A 86 1.78 -0.60 -10.96
CA ALA A 86 0.87 -1.20 -11.93
C ALA A 86 0.59 -0.29 -13.15
N PRO A 87 0.26 1.00 -12.98
CA PRO A 87 0.08 1.90 -14.12
C PRO A 87 1.37 2.14 -14.90
N THR A 88 2.54 2.13 -14.23
CA THR A 88 3.83 2.24 -14.91
C THR A 88 4.11 1.04 -15.80
N LEU A 89 3.88 -0.18 -15.32
CA LEU A 89 4.02 -1.40 -16.13
C LEU A 89 3.04 -1.41 -17.31
N ALA A 90 1.79 -1.03 -17.09
CA ALA A 90 0.80 -0.92 -18.16
C ALA A 90 1.24 0.08 -19.24
N HIS A 91 1.82 1.22 -18.84
CA HIS A 91 2.37 2.20 -19.76
C HIS A 91 3.51 1.65 -20.61
N PHE A 92 4.46 0.90 -20.03
CA PHE A 92 5.53 0.23 -20.78
C PHE A 92 5.00 -0.82 -21.76
N MET A 93 4.01 -1.59 -21.33
CA MET A 93 3.38 -2.62 -22.17
C MET A 93 2.42 -2.04 -23.21
N ARG A 94 2.15 -0.74 -23.18
CA ARG A 94 1.16 -0.05 -24.05
C ARG A 94 -0.24 -0.66 -23.95
N ILE A 95 -0.63 -1.06 -22.77
CA ILE A 95 -1.97 -1.55 -22.47
C ILE A 95 -2.67 -0.58 -21.51
N ARG A 96 -3.99 -0.73 -21.40
CA ARG A 96 -4.77 0.06 -20.45
C ARG A 96 -4.37 -0.29 -19.02
N ALA A 97 -4.22 0.72 -18.18
CA ALA A 97 -4.01 0.53 -16.75
C ALA A 97 -5.20 -0.22 -16.11
N PRO A 98 -4.96 -1.02 -15.05
CA PRO A 98 -6.03 -1.67 -14.31
C PRO A 98 -7.10 -0.68 -13.84
N ASN A 99 -8.37 -1.10 -13.83
CA ASN A 99 -9.50 -0.22 -13.52
C ASN A 99 -9.44 0.42 -12.12
N ALA A 100 -8.75 -0.23 -11.17
CA ALA A 100 -8.58 0.28 -9.81
C ALA A 100 -7.34 1.18 -9.64
N CYS A 101 -6.57 1.44 -10.70
CA CYS A 101 -5.44 2.36 -10.65
C CYS A 101 -5.92 3.81 -10.58
N THR A 102 -5.55 4.49 -9.51
CA THR A 102 -5.82 5.92 -9.30
C THR A 102 -4.56 6.78 -9.48
N SER A 103 -3.39 6.17 -9.44
CA SER A 103 -2.09 6.85 -9.55
C SER A 103 -1.61 6.91 -11.00
N ALA A 104 -0.88 7.97 -11.32
CA ALA A 104 -0.28 8.15 -12.63
C ALA A 104 0.95 7.22 -12.85
N PRO A 105 1.26 6.82 -14.08
CA PRO A 105 2.50 6.10 -14.36
C PRO A 105 3.72 7.00 -14.14
N ILE A 106 4.85 6.40 -13.80
CA ILE A 106 6.15 7.09 -13.74
C ILE A 106 6.64 7.23 -15.20
N THR A 107 6.60 8.44 -15.74
CA THR A 107 6.89 8.69 -17.16
C THR A 107 8.35 8.92 -17.46
N ASP A 108 9.15 9.31 -16.48
CA ASP A 108 10.57 9.69 -16.65
C ASP A 108 11.48 8.50 -16.99
N LEU A 109 10.95 7.29 -16.95
CA LEU A 109 11.66 6.05 -17.27
C LEU A 109 11.59 5.66 -18.75
N ARG A 110 10.86 6.41 -19.57
CA ARG A 110 10.63 6.07 -20.97
C ARG A 110 11.35 6.99 -21.96
#